data_46b46e883410ab5156686a304edf0fea
#
_entry.id   46b46e883410ab5156686a304edf0fea
#
_cell.length_a   1.000
_cell.length_b   1.000
_cell.length_c   1.000
_cell.angle_alpha   90.00
_cell.angle_beta   90.00
_cell.angle_gamma   90.00
#
_symmetry.space_group_name_H-M   'P 1'
#
loop_
_entity.id
_entity.type
_entity.pdbx_description
1 polymer ?
#
loop_
_entity_poly.entity_id
_entity_poly.type
_entity_poly.pdbx_seq_one_letter_code
_entity_poly.pdbx_strand_id
1 'polypeptide(L)'
;MLEFAGKEAHSDPKVGIPLYGPKSFGTSRHKYEAHIGFIGTGESVSHAQAYLTTLAGGIDGDDGHAPFPGCTKDLGFRFDLRMDDRIQEIITRNELNTLLGETRSKVRFEAAVDLLIGKLQALSERDHPLDYVILALPQDILESCRVADYSAGRGNRVHRDLRRAFKARAMRFRVPTQILLDTTTGVAKSRRDLDHLSTIAWNIFTGLYAKIDGLPWGPIGLPPSSCFIGISFYRPLGESSLLQTSVAQAFDENGEGLVLRGHSFEWDERTKGKSPHLPAELAQDLVNQILDRYKTDRQGQVPKRVVVHKTSVFTPAEQAGFEKALSGVHSFDLVAVRPSSSARLLRAGNYPPLRGTCFTAGDVAFLYTTGYLRAIGGYPHGHVPSTLQVVHHVGDTAKPRLLEEMLLLTKMNWNSANMGGLFPITLRFSRLVGDVLRELGPEDVPQAKYRYYM
;
A
#
# COMPACT_ATOMS: atom_id res chain seq x y z
N MET A 1 18.27 9.04 -1.38
CA MET A 1 18.43 8.99 0.09
C MET A 1 17.06 9.06 0.74
N LEU A 2 16.92 8.68 2.01
CA LEU A 2 15.72 8.80 2.83
C LEU A 2 16.04 9.72 4.01
N GLU A 3 15.06 10.52 4.42
CA GLU A 3 15.13 11.43 5.55
C GLU A 3 14.48 10.81 6.78
N PHE A 4 15.13 10.96 7.92
CA PHE A 4 14.72 10.52 9.24
C PHE A 4 14.59 11.70 10.21
N ALA A 5 14.43 11.43 11.51
CA ALA A 5 14.37 12.47 12.52
C ALA A 5 15.62 13.38 12.47
N GLY A 6 15.47 14.63 12.87
CA GLY A 6 16.56 15.61 12.85
C GLY A 6 17.07 15.98 11.44
N LYS A 7 16.35 15.62 10.38
CA LYS A 7 16.77 15.74 8.96
C LYS A 7 17.99 14.88 8.60
N GLU A 8 18.25 13.85 9.38
CA GLU A 8 19.31 12.91 9.10
C GLU A 8 18.98 12.05 7.87
N ALA A 9 20.00 11.56 7.18
CA ALA A 9 19.87 10.90 5.90
C ALA A 9 20.52 9.53 5.87
N HIS A 10 19.78 8.51 5.41
CA HIS A 10 20.32 7.19 5.13
C HIS A 10 19.67 6.55 3.90
N SER A 11 20.33 5.60 3.27
CA SER A 11 19.77 4.90 2.10
C SER A 11 18.82 3.77 2.46
N ASP A 12 18.93 3.21 3.67
CA ASP A 12 18.18 2.05 4.15
C ASP A 12 17.40 2.39 5.42
N PRO A 13 16.07 2.18 5.46
CA PRO A 13 15.25 2.43 6.64
C PRO A 13 15.61 1.53 7.82
N LYS A 14 16.11 0.32 7.59
CA LYS A 14 16.52 -0.61 8.65
C LYS A 14 17.78 -0.17 9.39
N VAL A 15 18.52 0.78 8.83
CA VAL A 15 19.65 1.43 9.48
C VAL A 15 19.23 2.82 10.00
N GLY A 16 18.51 3.60 9.22
CA GLY A 16 18.12 4.96 9.60
C GLY A 16 17.18 5.02 10.81
N ILE A 17 16.20 4.12 10.90
CA ILE A 17 15.28 4.07 12.05
C ILE A 17 16.00 3.79 13.38
N PRO A 18 16.87 2.77 13.51
CA PRO A 18 17.61 2.54 14.74
C PRO A 18 18.50 3.72 15.15
N LEU A 19 19.18 4.34 14.19
CA LEU A 19 20.13 5.43 14.46
C LEU A 19 19.46 6.75 14.82
N TYR A 20 18.43 7.13 14.07
CA TYR A 20 17.88 8.49 14.13
C TYR A 20 16.42 8.53 14.62
N GLY A 21 15.71 7.42 14.57
CA GLY A 21 14.27 7.37 14.77
C GLY A 21 13.49 7.70 13.50
N PRO A 22 12.15 7.55 13.52
CA PRO A 22 11.30 7.87 12.38
C PRO A 22 11.27 9.37 12.08
N LYS A 23 11.02 9.76 10.82
CA LYS A 23 11.03 11.16 10.37
C LYS A 23 10.17 12.09 11.23
N SER A 24 9.01 11.63 11.70
CA SER A 24 8.14 12.45 12.54
C SER A 24 8.52 12.46 14.03
N PHE A 25 9.55 11.74 14.46
CA PHE A 25 10.01 11.78 15.86
C PHE A 25 10.44 13.20 16.25
N GLY A 26 9.98 13.64 17.42
CA GLY A 26 10.20 15.00 17.91
C GLY A 26 9.29 16.07 17.30
N THR A 27 8.29 15.69 16.49
CA THR A 27 7.28 16.60 15.95
C THR A 27 5.91 16.34 16.60
N SER A 28 4.95 17.26 16.43
CA SER A 28 3.57 17.10 16.92
C SER A 28 2.83 15.91 16.29
N ARG A 29 3.33 15.35 15.20
CA ARG A 29 2.76 14.20 14.51
C ARG A 29 3.19 12.87 15.13
N HIS A 30 4.27 12.87 15.91
CA HIS A 30 4.74 11.66 16.58
C HIS A 30 3.87 11.31 17.79
N LYS A 31 3.43 10.06 17.87
CA LYS A 31 2.75 9.51 19.05
C LYS A 31 3.74 8.66 19.85
N TYR A 32 3.86 8.93 21.13
CA TYR A 32 4.72 8.16 22.05
C TYR A 32 4.04 6.88 22.57
N GLU A 33 2.71 6.79 22.40
CA GLU A 33 1.92 5.62 22.74
C GLU A 33 0.93 5.33 21.63
N ALA A 34 0.70 4.03 21.36
CA ALA A 34 -0.29 3.57 20.40
C ALA A 34 -1.27 2.62 21.12
N HIS A 35 -2.54 2.97 21.14
CA HIS A 35 -3.62 2.18 21.73
C HIS A 35 -4.15 1.18 20.70
N ILE A 36 -3.90 -0.11 20.96
CA ILE A 36 -4.17 -1.21 20.04
C ILE A 36 -5.41 -1.99 20.51
N GLY A 37 -6.47 -1.93 19.73
CA GLY A 37 -7.64 -2.80 19.92
C GLY A 37 -7.48 -4.16 19.23
N PHE A 38 -8.20 -5.16 19.73
CA PHE A 38 -8.15 -6.52 19.17
C PHE A 38 -9.53 -7.06 18.87
N ILE A 39 -9.65 -7.79 17.76
CA ILE A 39 -10.83 -8.57 17.38
C ILE A 39 -10.37 -9.97 17.05
N GLY A 40 -10.96 -10.99 17.62
CA GLY A 40 -10.65 -12.41 17.34
C GLY A 40 -11.28 -13.33 18.39
N THR A 41 -10.96 -14.63 18.33
CA THR A 41 -11.27 -15.53 19.46
C THR A 41 -10.35 -15.16 20.65
N GLY A 42 -10.72 -15.57 21.87
CA GLY A 42 -9.87 -15.31 23.05
C GLY A 42 -8.45 -15.88 22.88
N GLU A 43 -8.33 -17.05 22.27
CA GLU A 43 -7.05 -17.67 21.95
C GLU A 43 -6.24 -16.85 20.91
N SER A 44 -6.85 -16.54 19.76
CA SER A 44 -6.16 -15.75 18.71
C SER A 44 -5.73 -14.37 19.21
N VAL A 45 -6.55 -13.71 20.05
CA VAL A 45 -6.22 -12.41 20.65
C VAL A 45 -5.04 -12.51 21.60
N SER A 46 -5.07 -13.47 22.53
CA SER A 46 -3.98 -13.70 23.48
C SER A 46 -2.64 -13.96 22.77
N HIS A 47 -2.65 -14.81 21.74
CA HIS A 47 -1.44 -15.07 20.95
C HIS A 47 -0.99 -13.85 20.15
N ALA A 48 -1.91 -13.07 19.60
CA ALA A 48 -1.55 -11.84 18.89
C ALA A 48 -0.89 -10.81 19.80
N GLN A 49 -1.39 -10.65 21.04
CA GLN A 49 -0.77 -9.78 22.04
C GLN A 49 0.62 -10.26 22.45
N ALA A 50 0.76 -11.56 22.78
CA ALA A 50 2.06 -12.16 23.12
C ALA A 50 3.06 -12.01 21.97
N TYR A 51 2.61 -12.25 20.75
CA TYR A 51 3.43 -12.11 19.53
C TYR A 51 3.93 -10.67 19.35
N LEU A 52 3.05 -9.68 19.44
CA LEU A 52 3.44 -8.27 19.34
C LEU A 52 4.39 -7.84 20.45
N THR A 53 4.19 -8.34 21.68
CA THR A 53 5.09 -8.07 22.80
C THR A 53 6.48 -8.63 22.53
N THR A 54 6.56 -9.86 22.01
CA THR A 54 7.83 -10.49 21.61
C THR A 54 8.53 -9.67 20.54
N LEU A 55 7.81 -9.27 19.47
CA LEU A 55 8.40 -8.45 18.42
C LEU A 55 8.85 -7.08 18.92
N ALA A 56 8.09 -6.44 19.80
CA ALA A 56 8.44 -5.15 20.38
C ALA A 56 9.72 -5.19 21.22
N GLY A 57 10.07 -6.35 21.77
CA GLY A 57 11.31 -6.59 22.51
C GLY A 57 12.57 -6.60 21.65
N GLY A 58 12.43 -6.70 20.34
CA GLY A 58 13.54 -6.83 19.41
C GLY A 58 13.75 -8.27 18.93
N ILE A 59 14.22 -8.41 17.70
CA ILE A 59 14.46 -9.71 17.05
C ILE A 59 15.83 -9.70 16.40
N ASP A 60 16.65 -10.69 16.73
CA ASP A 60 17.96 -10.87 16.10
C ASP A 60 17.83 -11.10 14.59
N GLY A 61 18.83 -10.66 13.85
CA GLY A 61 18.97 -10.94 12.44
C GLY A 61 19.81 -12.18 12.18
N ASP A 62 19.94 -12.54 10.92
CA ASP A 62 20.85 -13.56 10.41
C ASP A 62 21.49 -13.14 9.08
N ASP A 63 22.19 -14.06 8.41
CA ASP A 63 22.77 -13.83 7.08
C ASP A 63 21.67 -13.55 6.03
N GLY A 64 21.40 -12.28 5.77
CA GLY A 64 20.42 -11.79 4.81
C GLY A 64 19.21 -11.08 5.43
N HIS A 65 19.03 -11.15 6.74
CA HIS A 65 17.92 -10.51 7.44
C HIS A 65 18.45 -9.56 8.53
N ALA A 66 18.25 -8.25 8.29
CA ALA A 66 18.65 -7.24 9.27
C ALA A 66 17.90 -7.42 10.60
N PRO A 67 18.55 -7.28 11.75
CA PRO A 67 17.88 -7.36 13.05
C PRO A 67 16.83 -6.27 13.18
N PHE A 68 15.76 -6.55 13.92
CA PHE A 68 14.77 -5.55 14.31
C PHE A 68 15.12 -5.06 15.71
N PRO A 69 15.34 -3.74 15.93
CA PRO A 69 15.85 -3.22 17.20
C PRO A 69 14.83 -3.25 18.34
N GLY A 70 13.60 -3.67 18.06
CA GLY A 70 12.46 -3.49 18.95
C GLY A 70 11.72 -2.18 18.69
N CYS A 71 10.65 -1.96 19.46
CA CYS A 71 9.87 -0.74 19.42
C CYS A 71 9.38 -0.37 20.82
N THR A 72 10.05 0.59 21.41
CA THR A 72 9.68 1.24 22.67
C THR A 72 9.88 2.75 22.50
N LYS A 73 9.52 3.56 23.49
CA LYS A 73 9.78 5.01 23.47
C LYS A 73 11.24 5.39 23.22
N ASP A 74 12.19 4.47 23.49
CA ASP A 74 13.64 4.70 23.35
C ASP A 74 14.28 3.95 22.18
N LEU A 75 13.54 3.02 21.55
CA LEU A 75 14.05 2.13 20.49
C LEU A 75 13.18 2.14 19.22
N GLY A 76 13.83 1.93 18.09
CA GLY A 76 13.15 1.74 16.81
C GLY A 76 12.24 2.91 16.43
N PHE A 77 10.96 2.67 16.34
CA PHE A 77 9.96 3.71 15.98
C PHE A 77 9.59 4.65 17.13
N ARG A 78 10.21 4.52 18.31
CA ARG A 78 10.12 5.46 19.44
C ARG A 78 8.71 5.63 20.01
N PHE A 79 7.93 4.54 20.13
CA PHE A 79 6.64 4.54 20.82
C PHE A 79 6.37 3.21 21.53
N ASP A 80 5.54 3.26 22.56
CA ASP A 80 5.09 2.10 23.32
C ASP A 80 3.74 1.59 22.81
N LEU A 81 3.55 0.26 22.80
CA LEU A 81 2.25 -0.36 22.57
C LEU A 81 1.41 -0.33 23.87
N ARG A 82 0.17 0.11 23.76
CA ARG A 82 -0.84 0.02 24.83
C ARG A 82 -1.92 -0.98 24.40
N MET A 83 -1.89 -2.14 24.98
CA MET A 83 -2.80 -3.27 24.72
C MET A 83 -3.63 -3.50 25.97
N ASP A 84 -4.84 -2.91 26.02
CA ASP A 84 -5.75 -2.96 27.15
C ASP A 84 -6.88 -3.96 26.89
N ASP A 85 -7.20 -4.81 27.86
CA ASP A 85 -8.27 -5.81 27.74
C ASP A 85 -9.65 -5.16 27.54
N ARG A 86 -9.81 -3.91 27.93
CA ARG A 86 -11.05 -3.13 27.72
C ARG A 86 -11.29 -2.77 26.25
N ILE A 87 -10.29 -2.81 25.41
CA ILE A 87 -10.39 -2.56 23.96
C ILE A 87 -10.24 -3.83 23.15
N GLN A 88 -10.93 -4.90 23.57
CA GLN A 88 -11.03 -6.17 22.88
C GLN A 88 -12.47 -6.53 22.57
N GLU A 89 -12.71 -7.09 21.39
CA GLU A 89 -13.96 -7.70 20.98
C GLU A 89 -13.75 -9.18 20.65
N ILE A 90 -14.26 -10.05 21.49
CA ILE A 90 -14.09 -11.49 21.36
C ILE A 90 -15.18 -12.07 20.48
N ILE A 91 -14.77 -12.86 19.49
CA ILE A 91 -15.65 -13.73 18.73
C ILE A 91 -15.91 -14.95 19.59
N THR A 92 -17.15 -15.09 20.06
CA THR A 92 -17.56 -16.18 20.94
C THR A 92 -17.63 -17.49 20.16
N ARG A 93 -17.54 -18.60 20.89
CA ARG A 93 -17.67 -19.95 20.29
C ARG A 93 -19.02 -20.13 19.59
N ASN A 94 -20.09 -19.55 20.14
CA ASN A 94 -21.42 -19.61 19.54
C ASN A 94 -21.50 -18.85 18.22
N GLU A 95 -20.95 -17.63 18.15
CA GLU A 95 -20.85 -16.84 16.90
C GLU A 95 -20.06 -17.59 15.85
N LEU A 96 -18.91 -18.17 16.23
CA LEU A 96 -18.07 -18.94 15.32
C LEU A 96 -18.79 -20.19 14.79
N ASN A 97 -19.42 -20.96 15.67
CA ASN A 97 -20.17 -22.16 15.27
C ASN A 97 -21.36 -21.82 14.35
N THR A 98 -22.09 -20.75 14.65
CA THR A 98 -23.19 -20.26 13.80
C THR A 98 -22.69 -19.88 12.42
N LEU A 99 -21.58 -19.16 12.33
CA LEU A 99 -20.95 -18.77 11.07
C LEU A 99 -20.51 -19.99 10.25
N LEU A 100 -19.79 -20.91 10.87
CA LEU A 100 -19.23 -22.10 10.19
C LEU A 100 -20.31 -23.12 9.83
N GLY A 101 -21.45 -23.13 10.52
CA GLY A 101 -22.62 -23.95 10.21
C GLY A 101 -23.38 -23.56 8.94
N GLU A 102 -23.18 -22.32 8.42
CA GLU A 102 -23.80 -21.91 7.15
C GLU A 102 -23.11 -22.63 5.98
N THR A 103 -23.88 -23.38 5.21
CA THR A 103 -23.37 -24.21 4.11
C THR A 103 -23.19 -23.43 2.79
N ARG A 104 -23.96 -22.36 2.58
CA ARG A 104 -23.92 -21.56 1.37
C ARG A 104 -22.73 -20.59 1.41
N SER A 105 -21.71 -20.82 0.60
CA SER A 105 -20.44 -20.06 0.61
C SER A 105 -20.64 -18.54 0.56
N LYS A 106 -21.52 -18.02 -0.30
CA LYS A 106 -21.81 -16.58 -0.39
C LYS A 106 -22.39 -16.05 0.92
N VAL A 107 -23.38 -16.76 1.51
CA VAL A 107 -24.04 -16.28 2.74
C VAL A 107 -23.07 -16.32 3.92
N ARG A 108 -22.27 -17.38 4.03
CA ARG A 108 -21.24 -17.52 5.05
C ARG A 108 -20.18 -16.41 4.93
N PHE A 109 -19.76 -16.08 3.71
CA PHE A 109 -18.82 -14.99 3.48
C PHE A 109 -19.38 -13.63 3.94
N GLU A 110 -20.61 -13.29 3.56
CA GLU A 110 -21.25 -12.04 4.00
C GLU A 110 -21.41 -12.01 5.52
N ALA A 111 -21.87 -13.12 6.12
CA ALA A 111 -22.00 -13.24 7.58
C ALA A 111 -20.64 -13.06 8.30
N ALA A 112 -19.53 -13.56 7.72
CA ALA A 112 -18.19 -13.35 8.26
C ALA A 112 -17.81 -11.87 8.21
N VAL A 113 -18.04 -11.18 7.09
CA VAL A 113 -17.77 -9.74 6.97
C VAL A 113 -18.63 -8.96 7.96
N ASP A 114 -19.93 -9.27 8.08
CA ASP A 114 -20.87 -8.61 9.00
C ASP A 114 -20.45 -8.79 10.46
N LEU A 115 -20.07 -10.01 10.86
CA LEU A 115 -19.57 -10.30 12.20
C LEU A 115 -18.34 -9.45 12.53
N LEU A 116 -17.32 -9.45 11.66
CA LEU A 116 -16.09 -8.71 11.88
C LEU A 116 -16.32 -7.19 11.91
N ILE A 117 -17.20 -6.69 11.08
CA ILE A 117 -17.58 -5.27 11.04
C ILE A 117 -18.40 -4.88 12.28
N GLY A 118 -19.30 -5.75 12.74
CA GLY A 118 -20.04 -5.53 14.01
C GLY A 118 -19.09 -5.42 15.21
N LYS A 119 -18.08 -6.30 15.29
CA LYS A 119 -17.03 -6.24 16.33
C LYS A 119 -16.21 -4.94 16.25
N LEU A 120 -15.84 -4.52 15.03
CA LEU A 120 -15.11 -3.26 14.84
C LEU A 120 -15.95 -2.05 15.23
N GLN A 121 -17.24 -2.07 14.92
CA GLN A 121 -18.18 -1.03 15.35
C GLN A 121 -18.23 -0.93 16.86
N ALA A 122 -18.44 -2.05 17.56
CA ALA A 122 -18.48 -2.09 19.01
C ALA A 122 -17.20 -1.53 19.65
N LEU A 123 -16.02 -1.82 19.07
CA LEU A 123 -14.75 -1.23 19.53
C LEU A 123 -14.69 0.28 19.29
N SER A 124 -15.13 0.73 18.12
CA SER A 124 -15.04 2.14 17.73
C SER A 124 -15.98 3.06 18.50
N GLU A 125 -17.04 2.50 19.10
CA GLU A 125 -18.06 3.20 19.90
C GLU A 125 -17.69 3.26 21.40
N ARG A 126 -16.62 2.59 21.83
CA ARG A 126 -16.16 2.64 23.21
C ARG A 126 -15.50 3.98 23.54
N ASP A 127 -15.73 4.46 24.75
CA ASP A 127 -15.08 5.68 25.27
C ASP A 127 -13.66 5.35 25.80
N HIS A 128 -12.81 4.87 24.90
CA HIS A 128 -11.38 4.59 25.16
C HIS A 128 -10.52 5.02 23.97
N PRO A 129 -9.31 5.47 24.22
CA PRO A 129 -8.36 5.74 23.14
C PRO A 129 -8.17 4.50 22.25
N LEU A 130 -8.33 4.69 20.95
CA LEU A 130 -8.17 3.61 19.95
C LEU A 130 -7.49 4.17 18.69
N ASP A 131 -6.23 3.83 18.52
CA ASP A 131 -5.44 4.30 17.39
C ASP A 131 -5.42 3.30 16.23
N TYR A 132 -5.61 2.00 16.55
CA TYR A 132 -5.36 0.92 15.63
C TYR A 132 -6.06 -0.37 16.07
N VAL A 133 -6.57 -1.16 15.14
CA VAL A 133 -7.19 -2.45 15.46
C VAL A 133 -6.48 -3.59 14.74
N ILE A 134 -6.12 -4.60 15.50
CA ILE A 134 -5.66 -5.89 15.00
C ILE A 134 -6.81 -6.87 14.96
N LEU A 135 -7.12 -7.32 13.76
CA LEU A 135 -7.97 -8.47 13.54
C LEU A 135 -7.12 -9.74 13.62
N ALA A 136 -7.08 -10.36 14.80
CA ALA A 136 -6.48 -11.67 15.00
C ALA A 136 -7.43 -12.71 14.40
N LEU A 137 -7.25 -12.96 13.09
CA LEU A 137 -8.21 -13.74 12.30
C LEU A 137 -8.05 -15.23 12.57
N PRO A 138 -9.08 -15.89 13.17
CA PRO A 138 -9.06 -17.33 13.42
C PRO A 138 -8.90 -18.12 12.12
N GLN A 139 -8.11 -19.19 12.19
CA GLN A 139 -7.82 -20.06 11.05
C GLN A 139 -9.10 -20.62 10.41
N ASP A 140 -10.08 -21.00 11.21
CA ASP A 140 -11.36 -21.53 10.74
C ASP A 140 -12.13 -20.54 9.86
N ILE A 141 -12.15 -19.25 10.24
CA ILE A 141 -12.75 -18.19 9.43
C ILE A 141 -11.94 -17.99 8.14
N LEU A 142 -10.60 -17.98 8.23
CA LEU A 142 -9.75 -17.83 7.06
C LEU A 142 -9.98 -18.96 6.05
N GLU A 143 -10.00 -20.21 6.50
CA GLU A 143 -10.19 -21.38 5.61
C GLU A 143 -11.59 -21.44 4.99
N SER A 144 -12.62 -21.07 5.74
CA SER A 144 -14.01 -21.18 5.32
C SER A 144 -14.55 -19.97 4.56
N CYS A 145 -13.97 -18.77 4.80
CA CYS A 145 -14.51 -17.50 4.33
C CYS A 145 -13.50 -16.63 3.55
N ARG A 146 -12.28 -17.12 3.30
CA ARG A 146 -11.23 -16.33 2.62
C ARG A 146 -11.70 -15.76 1.29
N VAL A 147 -12.44 -16.55 0.51
CA VAL A 147 -12.90 -16.22 -0.83
C VAL A 147 -14.34 -16.65 -1.01
N ALA A 148 -15.13 -15.85 -1.72
CA ALA A 148 -16.44 -16.23 -2.21
C ALA A 148 -16.51 -16.04 -3.73
N ASP A 149 -16.80 -17.13 -4.43
CA ASP A 149 -17.05 -17.15 -5.87
C ASP A 149 -18.52 -17.48 -6.13
N TYR A 150 -19.21 -16.59 -6.84
CA TYR A 150 -20.61 -16.81 -7.18
C TYR A 150 -21.00 -16.12 -8.49
N SER A 151 -22.15 -16.49 -9.06
CA SER A 151 -22.72 -15.82 -10.23
C SER A 151 -23.66 -14.71 -9.79
N ALA A 152 -23.46 -13.50 -10.34
CA ALA A 152 -24.36 -12.35 -10.15
C ALA A 152 -25.42 -12.23 -11.24
N GLY A 153 -25.79 -13.33 -11.92
CA GLY A 153 -26.70 -13.35 -13.06
C GLY A 153 -25.98 -13.12 -14.40
N ARG A 154 -26.65 -13.46 -15.51
CA ARG A 154 -26.14 -13.29 -16.89
C ARG A 154 -24.68 -13.73 -17.13
N GLY A 155 -24.17 -14.73 -16.39
CA GLY A 155 -22.81 -15.25 -16.57
C GLY A 155 -21.70 -14.42 -15.91
N ASN A 156 -22.01 -13.36 -15.20
CA ASN A 156 -21.02 -12.56 -14.47
C ASN A 156 -20.56 -13.31 -13.21
N ARG A 157 -19.29 -13.75 -13.22
CA ARG A 157 -18.66 -14.31 -12.04
C ARG A 157 -18.15 -13.19 -11.14
N VAL A 158 -18.52 -13.25 -9.87
CA VAL A 158 -18.04 -12.36 -8.81
C VAL A 158 -17.07 -13.14 -7.95
N HIS A 159 -15.85 -12.60 -7.84
CA HIS A 159 -14.81 -13.10 -6.94
C HIS A 159 -14.58 -12.06 -5.85
N ARG A 160 -14.81 -12.45 -4.59
CA ARG A 160 -14.61 -11.58 -3.43
C ARG A 160 -13.56 -12.15 -2.50
N ASP A 161 -12.82 -11.26 -1.85
CA ASP A 161 -11.77 -11.58 -0.90
C ASP A 161 -12.10 -10.96 0.46
N LEU A 162 -12.06 -11.78 1.54
CA LEU A 162 -12.46 -11.36 2.90
C LEU A 162 -11.68 -10.13 3.39
N ARG A 163 -10.36 -10.09 3.13
CA ARG A 163 -9.53 -8.95 3.53
C ARG A 163 -9.99 -7.66 2.85
N ARG A 164 -10.26 -7.73 1.54
CA ARG A 164 -10.69 -6.56 0.76
C ARG A 164 -12.07 -6.09 1.18
N ALA A 165 -13.02 -7.01 1.32
CA ALA A 165 -14.39 -6.72 1.77
C ALA A 165 -14.41 -6.12 3.19
N PHE A 166 -13.65 -6.71 4.12
CA PHE A 166 -13.50 -6.17 5.47
C PHE A 166 -12.88 -4.76 5.43
N LYS A 167 -11.76 -4.56 4.71
CA LYS A 167 -11.10 -3.25 4.59
C LYS A 167 -12.03 -2.18 4.03
N ALA A 168 -12.77 -2.49 2.95
CA ALA A 168 -13.71 -1.57 2.32
C ALA A 168 -14.76 -1.08 3.33
N ARG A 169 -15.40 -2.00 4.06
CA ARG A 169 -16.45 -1.65 5.03
C ARG A 169 -15.90 -1.04 6.33
N ALA A 170 -14.68 -1.42 6.75
CA ALA A 170 -14.02 -0.89 7.95
C ALA A 170 -13.68 0.59 7.85
N MET A 171 -13.49 1.13 6.64
CA MET A 171 -13.11 2.54 6.43
C MET A 171 -14.05 3.55 7.05
N ARG A 172 -15.35 3.24 7.15
CA ARG A 172 -16.37 4.13 7.72
C ARG A 172 -16.10 4.49 9.18
N PHE A 173 -15.42 3.61 9.92
CA PHE A 173 -15.09 3.84 11.34
C PHE A 173 -13.85 4.72 11.55
N ARG A 174 -13.11 5.03 10.49
CA ARG A 174 -11.89 5.85 10.51
C ARG A 174 -10.80 5.36 11.46
N VAL A 175 -10.81 4.07 11.80
CA VAL A 175 -9.77 3.39 12.57
C VAL A 175 -8.98 2.49 11.61
N PRO A 176 -7.66 2.64 11.50
CA PRO A 176 -6.84 1.75 10.71
C PRO A 176 -6.84 0.34 11.26
N THR A 177 -6.84 -0.65 10.37
CA THR A 177 -6.90 -2.06 10.76
C THR A 177 -5.75 -2.87 10.16
N GLN A 178 -5.37 -3.96 10.82
CA GLN A 178 -4.42 -4.97 10.31
C GLN A 178 -4.96 -6.35 10.59
N ILE A 179 -4.92 -7.21 9.58
CA ILE A 179 -5.20 -8.64 9.78
C ILE A 179 -3.90 -9.33 10.18
N LEU A 180 -3.95 -10.04 11.28
CA LEU A 180 -2.90 -10.93 11.78
C LEU A 180 -3.46 -12.35 11.81
N LEU A 181 -2.81 -13.27 11.10
CA LEU A 181 -3.29 -14.63 10.95
C LEU A 181 -2.75 -15.53 12.07
N ASP A 182 -3.53 -16.51 12.50
CA ASP A 182 -3.10 -17.55 13.44
C ASP A 182 -1.86 -18.32 12.94
N THR A 183 -1.71 -18.46 11.62
CA THR A 183 -0.48 -19.02 11.03
C THR A 183 0.76 -18.13 11.20
N THR A 184 0.59 -16.82 11.35
CA THR A 184 1.70 -15.88 11.58
C THR A 184 2.11 -15.85 13.05
N THR A 185 1.14 -15.97 13.95
CA THR A 185 1.38 -15.98 15.41
C THR A 185 1.82 -17.34 15.96
N GLY A 186 1.76 -18.37 15.12
CA GLY A 186 2.13 -19.73 15.51
C GLY A 186 1.02 -20.56 16.17
N VAL A 187 -0.19 -20.03 16.28
CA VAL A 187 -1.38 -20.77 16.74
C VAL A 187 -1.72 -21.93 15.79
N ALA A 188 -1.67 -21.64 14.49
CA ALA A 188 -1.91 -22.66 13.46
C ALA A 188 -0.64 -22.89 12.63
N LYS A 189 -0.48 -24.13 12.12
CA LYS A 189 0.64 -24.46 11.25
C LYS A 189 0.48 -23.75 9.88
N SER A 190 1.51 -23.02 9.46
CA SER A 190 1.57 -22.47 8.13
C SER A 190 1.92 -23.56 7.10
N ARG A 191 1.23 -23.55 5.95
CA ARG A 191 1.57 -24.39 4.79
C ARG A 191 2.69 -23.77 3.94
N ARG A 192 3.07 -22.54 4.22
CA ARG A 192 4.15 -21.79 3.54
C ARG A 192 5.22 -21.46 4.57
N ASP A 193 6.46 -21.40 4.10
CA ASP A 193 7.51 -20.83 4.91
C ASP A 193 7.17 -19.37 5.20
N LEU A 194 7.25 -19.01 6.47
CA LEU A 194 7.10 -17.62 6.88
C LEU A 194 8.40 -16.88 6.62
N ASP A 195 8.31 -15.59 6.34
CA ASP A 195 9.49 -14.72 6.33
C ASP A 195 10.21 -14.78 7.68
N HIS A 196 11.50 -14.48 7.69
CA HIS A 196 12.28 -14.39 8.94
C HIS A 196 11.59 -13.43 9.92
N LEU A 197 11.61 -13.79 11.22
CA LEU A 197 10.84 -13.07 12.25
C LEU A 197 11.20 -11.58 12.32
N SER A 198 12.49 -11.22 12.12
CA SER A 198 12.91 -9.81 12.05
C SER A 198 12.29 -9.07 10.86
N THR A 199 12.12 -9.73 9.71
CA THR A 199 11.45 -9.16 8.53
C THR A 199 9.97 -8.91 8.80
N ILE A 200 9.31 -9.85 9.47
CA ILE A 200 7.90 -9.70 9.89
C ILE A 200 7.78 -8.53 10.88
N ALA A 201 8.67 -8.43 11.86
CA ALA A 201 8.69 -7.34 12.83
C ALA A 201 8.86 -5.97 12.13
N TRP A 202 9.84 -5.84 11.24
CA TRP A 202 10.02 -4.64 10.43
C TRP A 202 8.75 -4.24 9.66
N ASN A 203 8.08 -5.20 9.03
CA ASN A 203 6.87 -4.92 8.24
C ASN A 203 5.69 -4.50 9.13
N ILE A 204 5.47 -5.20 10.26
CA ILE A 204 4.40 -4.89 11.20
C ILE A 204 4.58 -3.50 11.79
N PHE A 205 5.75 -3.19 12.36
CA PHE A 205 5.97 -1.90 13.03
C PHE A 205 6.08 -0.72 12.06
N THR A 206 6.65 -0.91 10.87
CA THR A 206 6.59 0.12 9.81
C THR A 206 5.15 0.45 9.44
N GLY A 207 4.34 -0.58 9.17
CA GLY A 207 2.94 -0.42 8.80
C GLY A 207 2.09 0.17 9.93
N LEU A 208 2.33 -0.27 11.17
CA LEU A 208 1.64 0.25 12.35
C LEU A 208 1.94 1.74 12.53
N TYR A 209 3.23 2.13 12.51
CA TYR A 209 3.63 3.52 12.68
C TYR A 209 3.01 4.44 11.62
N ALA A 210 3.01 4.02 10.35
CA ALA A 210 2.36 4.78 9.29
C ALA A 210 0.83 4.87 9.46
N LYS A 211 0.19 3.82 9.96
CA LYS A 211 -1.26 3.78 10.18
C LYS A 211 -1.72 4.65 11.35
N ILE A 212 -0.90 4.80 12.38
CA ILE A 212 -1.19 5.75 13.49
C ILE A 212 -0.82 7.20 13.16
N ASP A 213 -0.63 7.52 11.88
CA ASP A 213 -0.32 8.84 11.32
C ASP A 213 1.14 9.29 11.45
N GLY A 214 2.05 8.41 11.85
CA GLY A 214 3.49 8.68 11.86
C GLY A 214 4.10 8.65 10.45
N LEU A 215 5.18 9.38 10.22
CA LEU A 215 6.03 9.29 9.03
C LEU A 215 7.27 8.48 9.35
N PRO A 216 7.38 7.22 8.88
CA PRO A 216 8.55 6.40 9.15
C PRO A 216 9.83 7.02 8.58
N TRP A 217 9.78 7.46 7.33
CA TRP A 217 10.84 8.18 6.59
C TRP A 217 10.22 8.99 5.45
N GLY A 218 10.98 9.92 4.88
CA GLY A 218 10.60 10.69 3.70
C GLY A 218 11.64 10.58 2.58
N PRO A 219 11.30 10.97 1.33
CA PRO A 219 12.25 11.00 0.23
C PRO A 219 13.12 12.25 0.31
N ILE A 220 14.43 12.11 0.00
CA ILE A 220 15.31 13.25 -0.23
C ILE A 220 15.58 13.36 -1.74
N GLY A 221 15.34 14.53 -2.31
CA GLY A 221 15.66 14.83 -3.70
C GLY A 221 14.47 14.84 -4.65
N LEU A 222 13.24 14.69 -4.16
CA LEU A 222 12.07 15.04 -4.97
C LEU A 222 11.96 16.57 -5.08
N PRO A 223 11.59 17.11 -6.25
CA PRO A 223 11.43 18.55 -6.40
C PRO A 223 10.31 19.07 -5.49
N PRO A 224 10.51 20.22 -4.83
CA PRO A 224 9.47 20.79 -3.96
C PRO A 224 8.24 21.19 -4.77
N SER A 225 7.08 21.13 -4.14
CA SER A 225 5.78 21.41 -4.76
C SER A 225 5.47 20.52 -5.97
N SER A 226 5.97 19.27 -5.96
CA SER A 226 5.65 18.26 -6.96
C SER A 226 4.49 17.39 -6.50
N CYS A 227 3.64 16.98 -7.44
CA CYS A 227 2.55 16.05 -7.26
C CYS A 227 2.77 14.82 -8.15
N PHE A 228 2.98 13.65 -7.55
CA PHE A 228 3.18 12.39 -8.28
C PHE A 228 1.90 11.56 -8.25
N ILE A 229 1.35 11.25 -9.41
CA ILE A 229 0.06 10.59 -9.59
C ILE A 229 0.28 9.21 -10.17
N GLY A 230 -0.37 8.20 -9.61
CA GLY A 230 -0.41 6.84 -10.19
C GLY A 230 -1.82 6.49 -10.61
N ILE A 231 -2.01 6.05 -11.84
CA ILE A 231 -3.32 5.67 -12.38
C ILE A 231 -3.36 4.17 -12.62
N SER A 232 -4.41 3.52 -12.12
CA SER A 232 -4.78 2.16 -12.47
C SER A 232 -6.31 2.03 -12.65
N PHE A 233 -6.75 0.86 -13.09
CA PHE A 233 -8.15 0.62 -13.39
C PHE A 233 -8.62 -0.64 -12.68
N TYR A 234 -9.86 -0.66 -12.25
CA TYR A 234 -10.51 -1.84 -11.68
C TYR A 234 -11.93 -1.99 -12.19
N ARG A 235 -12.48 -3.19 -12.06
CA ARG A 235 -13.88 -3.48 -12.36
C ARG A 235 -14.66 -3.53 -11.06
N PRO A 236 -15.74 -2.73 -10.91
CA PRO A 236 -16.69 -2.89 -9.81
C PRO A 236 -17.26 -4.31 -9.76
N LEU A 237 -17.64 -4.77 -8.58
CA LEU A 237 -18.23 -6.10 -8.42
C LEU A 237 -19.54 -6.22 -9.18
N GLY A 238 -19.69 -7.32 -9.93
CA GLY A 238 -20.90 -7.60 -10.71
C GLY A 238 -21.00 -6.86 -12.05
N GLU A 239 -20.06 -5.97 -12.37
CA GLU A 239 -20.05 -5.16 -13.59
C GLU A 239 -18.92 -5.62 -14.52
N SER A 240 -19.26 -6.32 -15.61
CA SER A 240 -18.24 -6.85 -16.53
C SER A 240 -17.82 -5.85 -17.61
N SER A 241 -18.69 -4.90 -17.97
CA SER A 241 -18.45 -3.91 -19.03
C SER A 241 -17.90 -2.58 -18.52
N LEU A 242 -18.10 -2.28 -17.22
CA LEU A 242 -17.63 -1.04 -16.61
C LEU A 242 -16.21 -1.17 -16.10
N LEU A 243 -15.40 -0.18 -16.38
CA LEU A 243 -14.14 0.10 -15.69
C LEU A 243 -14.30 1.37 -14.87
N GLN A 244 -13.66 1.37 -13.73
CA GLN A 244 -13.54 2.56 -12.91
C GLN A 244 -12.07 2.86 -12.70
N THR A 245 -11.72 4.14 -12.76
CA THR A 245 -10.36 4.55 -12.44
C THR A 245 -10.18 4.43 -10.94
N SER A 246 -9.29 3.51 -10.54
CA SER A 246 -8.72 3.62 -9.22
C SER A 246 -7.63 4.64 -9.32
N VAL A 247 -7.89 5.62 -8.75
CA VAL A 247 -7.18 6.63 -8.10
C VAL A 247 -5.76 6.84 -8.46
N ALA A 248 -5.66 7.97 -8.92
CA ALA A 248 -4.50 8.79 -8.72
C ALA A 248 -4.14 8.89 -7.24
N GLN A 249 -3.11 8.25 -6.83
CA GLN A 249 -2.50 8.54 -5.56
C GLN A 249 -1.53 9.69 -5.78
N ALA A 250 -1.93 10.89 -5.35
CA ALA A 250 -1.03 12.02 -5.33
C ALA A 250 -0.07 11.84 -4.15
N PHE A 251 1.20 11.60 -4.44
CA PHE A 251 2.28 11.74 -3.46
C PHE A 251 2.87 13.14 -3.62
N ASP A 252 2.99 13.82 -2.50
CA ASP A 252 3.77 15.04 -2.43
C ASP A 252 5.27 14.74 -2.20
N GLU A 253 6.05 15.77 -2.14
CA GLU A 253 7.49 15.69 -1.87
C GLU A 253 7.81 15.11 -0.47
N ASN A 254 6.82 14.98 0.43
CA ASN A 254 6.98 14.35 1.75
C ASN A 254 6.67 12.86 1.72
N GLY A 255 6.11 12.36 0.61
CA GLY A 255 5.69 10.98 0.46
C GLY A 255 4.29 10.70 1.00
N GLU A 256 3.49 11.73 1.29
CA GLU A 256 2.10 11.58 1.70
C GLU A 256 1.19 11.37 0.50
N GLY A 257 0.34 10.36 0.58
CA GLY A 257 -0.53 9.99 -0.50
C GLY A 257 -2.02 10.15 -0.18
N LEU A 258 -2.76 10.59 -1.19
CA LEU A 258 -4.21 10.65 -1.19
C LEU A 258 -4.80 9.62 -2.14
N VAL A 259 -5.99 9.16 -1.78
CA VAL A 259 -6.78 8.24 -2.59
C VAL A 259 -7.99 8.98 -3.15
N LEU A 260 -8.19 8.87 -4.47
CA LEU A 260 -9.38 9.38 -5.14
C LEU A 260 -10.02 8.26 -6.00
N ARG A 261 -11.27 8.28 -6.24
CA ARG A 261 -12.03 7.39 -7.12
C ARG A 261 -12.54 8.20 -8.31
N GLY A 262 -12.01 7.92 -9.50
CA GLY A 262 -12.47 8.54 -10.72
C GLY A 262 -13.81 7.99 -11.18
N HIS A 263 -14.35 8.58 -12.24
CA HIS A 263 -15.62 8.14 -12.83
C HIS A 263 -15.52 6.79 -13.53
N SER A 264 -16.65 6.11 -13.60
CA SER A 264 -16.80 4.86 -14.36
C SER A 264 -16.95 5.16 -15.86
N PHE A 265 -16.43 4.24 -16.68
CA PHE A 265 -16.59 4.29 -18.12
C PHE A 265 -16.67 2.88 -18.72
N GLU A 266 -17.27 2.76 -19.88
CA GLU A 266 -17.39 1.50 -20.59
C GLU A 266 -16.10 1.14 -21.32
N TRP A 267 -15.62 -0.08 -21.08
CA TRP A 267 -14.46 -0.64 -21.74
C TRP A 267 -14.67 -2.12 -22.07
N ASP A 268 -14.81 -2.39 -23.35
CA ASP A 268 -14.84 -3.77 -23.86
C ASP A 268 -13.43 -4.19 -24.35
N GLU A 269 -12.82 -5.13 -23.66
CA GLU A 269 -11.49 -5.65 -24.01
C GLU A 269 -11.44 -6.34 -25.37
N ARG A 270 -12.57 -6.85 -25.87
CA ARG A 270 -12.65 -7.53 -27.18
C ARG A 270 -12.50 -6.55 -28.34
N THR A 271 -13.04 -5.34 -28.18
CA THR A 271 -13.03 -4.30 -29.23
C THR A 271 -11.92 -3.28 -29.03
N LYS A 272 -11.60 -2.94 -27.75
CA LYS A 272 -10.65 -1.86 -27.39
C LYS A 272 -9.30 -2.37 -26.89
N GLY A 273 -9.14 -3.72 -26.74
CA GLY A 273 -7.92 -4.32 -26.23
C GLY A 273 -7.82 -4.37 -24.70
N LYS A 274 -6.79 -5.08 -24.21
CA LYS A 274 -6.61 -5.35 -22.77
C LYS A 274 -6.07 -4.18 -21.96
N SER A 275 -5.59 -3.12 -22.62
CA SER A 275 -4.99 -1.96 -21.96
C SER A 275 -5.99 -0.81 -21.95
N PRO A 276 -6.64 -0.50 -20.83
CA PRO A 276 -7.63 0.57 -20.78
C PRO A 276 -6.97 1.94 -20.86
N HIS A 277 -7.74 2.88 -21.48
CA HIS A 277 -7.38 4.27 -21.63
C HIS A 277 -8.59 5.14 -21.27
N LEU A 278 -8.33 6.27 -20.63
CA LEU A 278 -9.37 7.22 -20.28
C LEU A 278 -9.86 7.98 -21.54
N PRO A 279 -11.16 8.22 -21.68
CA PRO A 279 -11.66 9.30 -22.54
C PRO A 279 -11.04 10.64 -22.13
N ALA A 280 -10.85 11.55 -23.10
CA ALA A 280 -10.21 12.85 -22.86
C ALA A 280 -10.87 13.65 -21.72
N GLU A 281 -12.20 13.66 -21.70
CA GLU A 281 -13.00 14.36 -20.69
C GLU A 281 -12.78 13.78 -19.28
N LEU A 282 -12.73 12.44 -19.15
CA LEU A 282 -12.50 11.79 -17.87
C LEU A 282 -11.04 11.91 -17.42
N ALA A 283 -10.09 11.97 -18.35
CA ALA A 283 -8.69 12.25 -18.04
C ALA A 283 -8.52 13.69 -17.49
N GLN A 284 -9.17 14.67 -18.13
CA GLN A 284 -9.21 16.06 -17.68
C GLN A 284 -9.85 16.17 -16.29
N ASP A 285 -11.00 15.56 -16.11
CA ASP A 285 -11.80 15.63 -14.88
C ASP A 285 -11.04 15.00 -13.69
N LEU A 286 -10.41 13.86 -13.91
CA LEU A 286 -9.58 13.20 -12.89
C LEU A 286 -8.46 14.11 -12.38
N VAL A 287 -7.74 14.78 -13.28
CA VAL A 287 -6.66 15.70 -12.89
C VAL A 287 -7.21 16.92 -12.18
N ASN A 288 -8.33 17.48 -12.63
CA ASN A 288 -8.97 18.61 -11.95
C ASN A 288 -9.32 18.26 -10.49
N GLN A 289 -9.93 17.09 -10.26
CA GLN A 289 -10.23 16.60 -8.91
C GLN A 289 -8.97 16.50 -8.03
N ILE A 290 -7.85 16.02 -8.60
CA ILE A 290 -6.57 15.92 -7.89
C ILE A 290 -6.02 17.31 -7.55
N LEU A 291 -6.02 18.23 -8.51
CA LEU A 291 -5.53 19.59 -8.30
C LEU A 291 -6.36 20.34 -7.27
N ASP A 292 -7.67 20.19 -7.30
CA ASP A 292 -8.57 20.81 -6.32
C ASP A 292 -8.36 20.21 -4.92
N ARG A 293 -8.15 18.91 -4.84
CA ARG A 293 -7.80 18.27 -3.58
C ARG A 293 -6.43 18.70 -3.06
N TYR A 294 -5.43 18.79 -3.93
CA TYR A 294 -4.10 19.29 -3.58
C TYR A 294 -4.18 20.72 -3.03
N LYS A 295 -4.94 21.62 -3.69
CA LYS A 295 -5.19 23.00 -3.23
C LYS A 295 -5.82 23.02 -1.84
N THR A 296 -6.85 22.17 -1.62
CA THR A 296 -7.54 22.09 -0.32
C THR A 296 -6.58 21.69 0.80
N ASP A 297 -5.75 20.68 0.56
CA ASP A 297 -4.83 20.15 1.57
C ASP A 297 -3.60 21.07 1.78
N ARG A 298 -3.30 21.95 0.81
CA ARG A 298 -2.14 22.87 0.83
C ARG A 298 -2.54 24.35 0.91
N GLN A 299 -3.67 24.66 1.55
CA GLN A 299 -4.12 26.03 1.81
C GLN A 299 -4.17 26.91 0.54
N GLY A 300 -4.68 26.37 -0.56
CA GLY A 300 -4.81 27.07 -1.83
C GLY A 300 -3.61 27.01 -2.77
N GLN A 301 -2.49 26.40 -2.35
CA GLN A 301 -1.32 26.26 -3.21
C GLN A 301 -1.57 25.22 -4.32
N VAL A 302 -1.09 25.50 -5.52
CA VAL A 302 -1.05 24.56 -6.65
C VAL A 302 0.33 23.93 -6.78
N PRO A 303 0.40 22.66 -7.25
CA PRO A 303 1.71 22.06 -7.50
C PRO A 303 2.41 22.78 -8.64
N LYS A 304 3.73 23.00 -8.51
CA LYS A 304 4.55 23.54 -9.59
C LYS A 304 4.79 22.52 -10.69
N ARG A 305 4.82 21.23 -10.32
CA ARG A 305 5.01 20.13 -11.25
C ARG A 305 4.08 18.97 -10.93
N VAL A 306 3.53 18.36 -11.99
CA VAL A 306 2.71 17.15 -11.90
C VAL A 306 3.34 16.05 -12.73
N VAL A 307 3.52 14.86 -12.14
CA VAL A 307 4.01 13.67 -12.83
C VAL A 307 2.97 12.57 -12.77
N VAL A 308 2.49 12.13 -13.92
CA VAL A 308 1.46 11.07 -14.03
C VAL A 308 2.13 9.76 -14.44
N HIS A 309 2.04 8.74 -13.58
CA HIS A 309 2.52 7.38 -13.84
C HIS A 309 1.38 6.47 -14.24
N LYS A 310 1.57 5.70 -15.32
CA LYS A 310 0.64 4.68 -15.81
C LYS A 310 1.41 3.47 -16.35
N THR A 311 0.74 2.32 -16.46
CA THR A 311 1.38 1.10 -17.01
C THR A 311 1.12 0.91 -18.51
N SER A 312 0.06 1.53 -19.06
CA SER A 312 -0.22 1.59 -20.51
C SER A 312 0.25 2.92 -21.10
N VAL A 313 0.58 2.96 -22.38
CA VAL A 313 0.89 4.20 -23.08
C VAL A 313 -0.30 5.17 -23.04
N PHE A 314 -0.03 6.45 -23.17
CA PHE A 314 -1.10 7.46 -23.31
C PHE A 314 -1.54 7.50 -24.76
N THR A 315 -2.85 7.39 -25.01
CA THR A 315 -3.41 7.63 -26.35
C THR A 315 -3.47 9.13 -26.61
N PRO A 316 -3.51 9.59 -27.88
CA PRO A 316 -3.62 11.02 -28.19
C PRO A 316 -4.81 11.71 -27.52
N ALA A 317 -5.97 11.05 -27.47
CA ALA A 317 -7.16 11.60 -26.81
C ALA A 317 -6.98 11.73 -25.29
N GLU A 318 -6.43 10.69 -24.65
CA GLU A 318 -6.15 10.70 -23.21
C GLU A 318 -5.09 11.76 -22.87
N GLN A 319 -4.02 11.85 -23.67
CA GLN A 319 -2.98 12.87 -23.52
C GLN A 319 -3.56 14.28 -23.61
N ALA A 320 -4.38 14.57 -24.61
CA ALA A 320 -5.03 15.86 -24.78
C ALA A 320 -5.89 16.25 -23.56
N GLY A 321 -6.57 15.28 -22.94
CA GLY A 321 -7.33 15.51 -21.70
C GLY A 321 -6.42 15.89 -20.53
N PHE A 322 -5.31 15.20 -20.35
CA PHE A 322 -4.30 15.51 -19.31
C PHE A 322 -3.68 16.88 -19.55
N GLU A 323 -3.21 17.17 -20.77
CA GLU A 323 -2.60 18.45 -21.14
C GLU A 323 -3.54 19.63 -20.88
N LYS A 324 -4.80 19.48 -21.22
CA LYS A 324 -5.82 20.51 -20.99
C LYS A 324 -5.99 20.83 -19.50
N ALA A 325 -6.06 19.81 -18.66
CA ALA A 325 -6.18 19.99 -17.19
C ALA A 325 -4.90 20.57 -16.57
N LEU A 326 -3.73 20.22 -17.12
CA LEU A 326 -2.43 20.65 -16.63
C LEU A 326 -1.93 21.98 -17.22
N SER A 327 -2.69 22.63 -18.10
CA SER A 327 -2.31 23.88 -18.76
C SER A 327 -1.97 25.03 -17.80
N GLY A 328 -2.49 25.02 -16.58
CA GLY A 328 -2.19 25.98 -15.52
C GLY A 328 -1.06 25.57 -14.58
N VAL A 329 -0.41 24.42 -14.80
CA VAL A 329 0.72 23.92 -14.02
C VAL A 329 2.02 24.29 -14.73
N HIS A 330 3.06 24.70 -13.98
CA HIS A 330 4.30 25.17 -14.56
C HIS A 330 5.01 24.11 -15.42
N SER A 331 5.00 22.84 -14.98
CA SER A 331 5.55 21.72 -15.76
C SER A 331 4.82 20.42 -15.44
N PHE A 332 4.79 19.51 -16.40
CA PHE A 332 4.23 18.17 -16.18
C PHE A 332 4.98 17.10 -16.97
N ASP A 333 4.84 15.86 -16.50
CA ASP A 333 5.33 14.67 -17.20
C ASP A 333 4.28 13.58 -17.19
N LEU A 334 3.96 13.01 -18.36
CA LEU A 334 3.15 11.81 -18.52
C LEU A 334 4.10 10.64 -18.78
N VAL A 335 4.19 9.69 -17.86
CA VAL A 335 5.20 8.63 -17.90
C VAL A 335 4.53 7.26 -17.84
N ALA A 336 4.64 6.50 -18.93
CA ALA A 336 4.21 5.11 -18.95
C ALA A 336 5.38 4.16 -18.69
N VAL A 337 5.21 3.25 -17.72
CA VAL A 337 6.25 2.30 -17.33
C VAL A 337 5.71 0.89 -17.23
N ARG A 338 6.54 -0.09 -17.57
CA ARG A 338 6.21 -1.52 -17.41
C ARG A 338 7.44 -2.35 -17.06
N PRO A 339 7.24 -3.53 -16.45
CA PRO A 339 8.33 -4.48 -16.30
C PRO A 339 8.84 -4.92 -17.69
N SER A 340 10.13 -5.08 -17.82
CA SER A 340 10.75 -5.58 -19.04
C SER A 340 11.77 -6.68 -18.73
N SER A 341 11.74 -7.74 -19.53
CA SER A 341 12.77 -8.76 -19.56
C SER A 341 13.54 -8.77 -20.90
N SER A 342 13.22 -7.82 -21.80
CA SER A 342 13.83 -7.74 -23.14
C SER A 342 15.31 -7.32 -23.10
N ALA A 343 15.71 -6.59 -22.06
CA ALA A 343 17.09 -6.17 -21.88
C ALA A 343 17.53 -6.34 -20.43
N ARG A 344 18.68 -6.99 -20.23
CA ARG A 344 19.28 -7.22 -18.93
C ARG A 344 20.79 -6.99 -19.01
N LEU A 345 21.34 -6.38 -17.97
CA LEU A 345 22.78 -6.27 -17.79
C LEU A 345 23.28 -7.49 -17.01
N LEU A 346 24.40 -8.01 -17.44
CA LEU A 346 25.15 -9.02 -16.73
C LEU A 346 26.29 -8.37 -15.96
N ARG A 347 26.57 -8.91 -14.80
CA ARG A 347 27.67 -8.49 -13.93
C ARG A 347 28.51 -9.72 -13.57
N ALA A 348 29.82 -9.55 -13.51
CA ALA A 348 30.69 -10.59 -12.97
C ALA A 348 30.40 -10.82 -11.46
N GLY A 349 30.46 -12.08 -11.04
CA GLY A 349 30.17 -12.50 -9.66
C GLY A 349 28.77 -13.08 -9.46
N ASN A 350 28.41 -13.37 -8.21
CA ASN A 350 27.22 -14.13 -7.83
C ASN A 350 25.93 -13.28 -7.75
N TYR A 351 26.03 -11.96 -7.85
CA TYR A 351 24.91 -11.06 -7.64
C TYR A 351 24.51 -10.29 -8.89
N PRO A 352 23.24 -9.94 -9.06
CA PRO A 352 22.76 -9.13 -10.17
C PRO A 352 23.30 -7.69 -10.09
N PRO A 353 23.04 -6.85 -11.10
CA PRO A 353 23.36 -5.42 -11.04
C PRO A 353 22.85 -4.74 -9.78
N LEU A 354 23.51 -3.66 -9.38
CA LEU A 354 23.11 -2.87 -8.23
C LEU A 354 21.69 -2.32 -8.41
N ARG A 355 20.92 -2.31 -7.33
CA ARG A 355 19.67 -1.55 -7.29
C ARG A 355 19.95 -0.07 -7.59
N GLY A 356 19.20 0.52 -8.51
CA GLY A 356 19.41 1.88 -9.00
C GLY A 356 20.28 1.94 -10.27
N THR A 357 20.85 0.83 -10.75
CA THR A 357 21.50 0.82 -12.07
C THR A 357 20.48 1.15 -13.14
N CYS A 358 20.80 2.14 -13.98
CA CYS A 358 20.02 2.49 -15.15
C CYS A 358 20.89 2.47 -16.42
N PHE A 359 20.24 2.24 -17.55
CA PHE A 359 20.87 2.27 -18.86
C PHE A 359 19.86 2.62 -19.93
N THR A 360 20.33 3.04 -21.10
CA THR A 360 19.50 3.30 -22.27
C THR A 360 19.90 2.38 -23.42
N ALA A 361 18.92 1.97 -24.22
CA ALA A 361 19.12 1.26 -25.48
C ALA A 361 18.25 1.97 -26.53
N GLY A 362 18.88 2.74 -27.41
CA GLY A 362 18.20 3.69 -28.27
C GLY A 362 17.47 4.73 -27.41
N ASP A 363 16.19 4.98 -27.70
CA ASP A 363 15.35 5.91 -26.96
C ASP A 363 14.70 5.33 -25.69
N VAL A 364 14.94 4.06 -25.42
CA VAL A 364 14.32 3.36 -24.29
C VAL A 364 15.22 3.42 -23.08
N ALA A 365 14.65 3.80 -21.94
CA ALA A 365 15.34 3.86 -20.66
C ALA A 365 14.89 2.71 -19.75
N PHE A 366 15.84 2.09 -19.06
CA PHE A 366 15.67 0.95 -18.17
C PHE A 366 16.25 1.26 -16.80
N LEU A 367 15.56 0.79 -15.74
CA LEU A 367 15.96 0.98 -14.36
C LEU A 367 15.84 -0.34 -13.58
N TYR A 368 16.90 -0.74 -12.88
CA TYR A 368 16.84 -1.79 -11.88
C TYR A 368 16.31 -1.22 -10.55
N THR A 369 15.03 -1.37 -10.29
CA THR A 369 14.40 -1.02 -9.01
C THR A 369 14.59 -2.09 -7.94
N THR A 370 14.93 -3.30 -8.35
CA THR A 370 15.41 -4.42 -7.52
C THR A 370 16.80 -4.80 -8.00
N GLY A 371 17.65 -5.32 -7.13
CA GLY A 371 19.02 -5.69 -7.46
C GLY A 371 19.87 -5.83 -6.20
N TYR A 372 21.17 -5.98 -6.39
CA TYR A 372 22.11 -6.08 -5.28
C TYR A 372 22.10 -4.83 -4.41
N LEU A 373 22.03 -5.02 -3.11
CA LEU A 373 22.02 -3.95 -2.10
C LEU A 373 23.35 -3.93 -1.37
N ARG A 374 24.14 -2.88 -1.54
CA ARG A 374 25.46 -2.72 -0.86
C ARG A 374 25.31 -2.70 0.66
N ALA A 375 24.24 -2.09 1.17
CA ALA A 375 24.02 -1.92 2.61
C ALA A 375 23.89 -3.26 3.35
N ILE A 376 23.36 -4.28 2.69
CA ILE A 376 23.20 -5.62 3.28
C ILE A 376 24.17 -6.67 2.67
N GLY A 377 25.03 -6.26 1.75
CA GLY A 377 25.97 -7.16 1.09
C GLY A 377 25.33 -8.29 0.27
N GLY A 378 24.05 -8.16 -0.15
CA GLY A 378 23.30 -9.26 -0.70
C GLY A 378 22.18 -8.88 -1.68
N TYR A 379 21.55 -9.92 -2.21
CA TYR A 379 20.33 -9.85 -3.02
C TYR A 379 19.31 -10.83 -2.45
N PRO A 380 18.30 -10.36 -1.71
CA PRO A 380 17.38 -11.23 -0.96
C PRO A 380 16.35 -11.96 -1.82
N HIS A 381 16.33 -11.71 -3.13
CA HIS A 381 15.36 -12.32 -4.04
C HIS A 381 16.00 -13.46 -4.81
N GLY A 382 15.40 -14.65 -4.79
CA GLY A 382 15.93 -15.85 -5.45
C GLY A 382 15.79 -15.90 -6.99
N HIS A 383 15.51 -14.77 -7.67
CA HIS A 383 15.28 -14.71 -9.11
C HIS A 383 16.07 -13.58 -9.78
N VAL A 384 16.33 -13.70 -11.07
CA VAL A 384 16.98 -12.63 -11.84
C VAL A 384 16.05 -11.42 -11.92
N PRO A 385 16.48 -10.21 -11.48
CA PRO A 385 15.62 -9.04 -11.48
C PRO A 385 15.21 -8.61 -12.88
N SER A 386 13.95 -8.20 -13.02
CA SER A 386 13.46 -7.50 -14.20
C SER A 386 13.76 -6.02 -14.10
N THR A 387 13.95 -5.36 -15.23
CA THR A 387 14.04 -3.90 -15.26
C THR A 387 12.65 -3.25 -15.33
N LEU A 388 12.54 -2.05 -14.83
CA LEU A 388 11.44 -1.14 -15.14
C LEU A 388 11.81 -0.34 -16.38
N GLN A 389 10.97 -0.40 -17.41
CA GLN A 389 11.17 0.27 -18.69
C GLN A 389 10.23 1.47 -18.80
N VAL A 390 10.77 2.63 -19.19
CA VAL A 390 9.97 3.78 -19.63
C VAL A 390 9.58 3.55 -21.09
N VAL A 391 8.30 3.32 -21.33
CA VAL A 391 7.78 2.97 -22.67
C VAL A 391 7.16 4.15 -23.40
N HIS A 392 6.77 5.19 -22.67
CA HIS A 392 6.23 6.44 -23.22
C HIS A 392 6.48 7.58 -22.23
N HIS A 393 6.88 8.73 -22.74
CA HIS A 393 7.09 9.94 -21.96
C HIS A 393 6.69 11.15 -22.78
N VAL A 394 5.88 12.01 -22.16
CA VAL A 394 5.51 13.34 -22.67
C VAL A 394 5.84 14.33 -21.57
N GLY A 395 6.65 15.32 -21.86
CA GLY A 395 7.13 16.32 -20.92
C GLY A 395 8.61 16.63 -21.14
N ASP A 396 9.13 17.64 -20.44
CA ASP A 396 10.48 18.19 -20.65
C ASP A 396 11.54 17.62 -19.69
N THR A 397 11.14 16.83 -18.71
CA THR A 397 12.08 16.29 -17.72
C THR A 397 12.99 15.24 -18.33
N ALA A 398 14.30 15.43 -18.18
CA ALA A 398 15.29 14.48 -18.68
C ALA A 398 15.11 13.07 -18.10
N LYS A 399 15.21 12.03 -18.93
CA LYS A 399 15.01 10.61 -18.55
C LYS A 399 15.80 10.19 -17.30
N PRO A 400 17.09 10.56 -17.10
CA PRO A 400 17.81 10.21 -15.88
C PRO A 400 17.12 10.73 -14.61
N ARG A 401 16.58 11.94 -14.65
CA ARG A 401 15.85 12.54 -13.53
C ARG A 401 14.56 11.78 -13.22
N LEU A 402 13.79 11.43 -14.24
CA LEU A 402 12.58 10.59 -14.09
C LEU A 402 12.92 9.24 -13.45
N LEU A 403 14.00 8.59 -13.89
CA LEU A 403 14.43 7.32 -13.33
C LEU A 403 14.86 7.44 -11.86
N GLU A 404 15.54 8.52 -11.49
CA GLU A 404 15.92 8.83 -10.10
C GLU A 404 14.69 9.00 -9.21
N GLU A 405 13.70 9.76 -9.65
CA GLU A 405 12.43 9.97 -8.94
C GLU A 405 11.65 8.68 -8.78
N MET A 406 11.55 7.87 -9.85
CA MET A 406 10.93 6.56 -9.78
C MET A 406 11.63 5.64 -8.78
N LEU A 407 12.98 5.63 -8.76
CA LEU A 407 13.74 4.86 -7.78
C LEU A 407 13.48 5.31 -6.35
N LEU A 408 13.40 6.62 -6.10
CA LEU A 408 13.02 7.17 -4.79
C LEU A 408 11.61 6.73 -4.39
N LEU A 409 10.65 6.85 -5.30
CA LEU A 409 9.27 6.45 -5.06
C LEU A 409 9.11 4.96 -4.79
N THR A 410 10.02 4.08 -5.26
CA THR A 410 9.99 2.66 -4.88
C THR A 410 10.34 2.40 -3.40
N LYS A 411 10.97 3.38 -2.73
CA LYS A 411 11.31 3.30 -1.30
C LYS A 411 10.19 3.77 -0.36
N MET A 412 9.12 4.37 -0.91
CA MET A 412 8.05 4.99 -0.13
C MET A 412 6.93 4.02 0.26
N ASN A 413 7.24 2.74 0.34
CA ASN A 413 6.27 1.72 0.77
C ASN A 413 6.32 1.54 2.30
N TRP A 414 5.43 2.21 3.00
CA TRP A 414 5.34 2.10 4.46
C TRP A 414 4.55 0.87 4.96
N ASN A 415 4.18 -0.06 4.07
CA ASN A 415 3.74 -1.41 4.47
C ASN A 415 4.90 -2.37 4.76
N SER A 416 6.12 -1.96 4.42
CA SER A 416 7.30 -2.82 4.54
C SER A 416 8.57 -1.98 4.54
N ALA A 417 9.51 -2.33 5.39
CA ALA A 417 10.86 -1.78 5.35
C ALA A 417 11.74 -2.41 4.26
N ASN A 418 11.23 -3.39 3.51
CA ASN A 418 11.96 -4.02 2.41
C ASN A 418 11.95 -3.15 1.16
N MET A 419 13.12 -2.96 0.54
CA MET A 419 13.29 -2.14 -0.66
C MET A 419 13.15 -2.94 -1.97
N GLY A 420 12.30 -3.96 -1.99
CA GLY A 420 12.13 -4.91 -3.10
C GLY A 420 10.98 -4.59 -4.06
N GLY A 421 10.46 -3.38 -4.09
CA GLY A 421 9.35 -3.02 -4.98
C GLY A 421 9.80 -2.76 -6.43
N LEU A 422 9.18 -3.44 -7.42
CA LEU A 422 9.45 -3.18 -8.84
C LEU A 422 8.90 -1.82 -9.29
N PHE A 423 7.67 -1.51 -8.89
CA PHE A 423 6.98 -0.27 -9.28
C PHE A 423 7.18 0.86 -8.26
N PRO A 424 7.20 2.13 -8.72
CA PRO A 424 7.05 3.27 -7.82
C PRO A 424 5.76 3.16 -7.02
N ILE A 425 5.77 3.74 -5.82
CA ILE A 425 4.67 3.61 -4.88
C ILE A 425 3.34 4.10 -5.46
N THR A 426 3.36 5.10 -6.32
CA THR A 426 2.21 5.64 -7.05
C THR A 426 1.44 4.53 -7.77
N LEU A 427 2.12 3.70 -8.58
CA LEU A 427 1.50 2.60 -9.30
C LEU A 427 1.17 1.39 -8.42
N ARG A 428 2.04 1.10 -7.46
CA ARG A 428 1.79 -0.01 -6.53
C ARG A 428 0.52 0.24 -5.72
N PHE A 429 0.37 1.44 -5.19
CA PHE A 429 -0.75 1.77 -4.34
C PHE A 429 -2.04 1.96 -5.12
N SER A 430 -2.01 2.60 -6.29
CA SER A 430 -3.22 2.71 -7.10
C SER A 430 -3.85 1.33 -7.38
N ARG A 431 -3.03 0.28 -7.62
CA ARG A 431 -3.53 -1.09 -7.78
C ARG A 431 -4.13 -1.66 -6.49
N LEU A 432 -3.43 -1.55 -5.37
CA LEU A 432 -3.91 -2.05 -4.07
C LEU A 432 -5.20 -1.36 -3.62
N VAL A 433 -5.28 -0.05 -3.86
CA VAL A 433 -6.48 0.74 -3.60
C VAL A 433 -7.63 0.27 -4.48
N GLY A 434 -7.42 0.10 -5.78
CA GLY A 434 -8.43 -0.42 -6.70
C GLY A 434 -8.99 -1.79 -6.28
N ASP A 435 -8.13 -2.64 -5.75
CA ASP A 435 -8.53 -3.95 -5.21
C ASP A 435 -9.50 -3.86 -4.02
N VAL A 436 -9.38 -2.81 -3.20
CA VAL A 436 -10.31 -2.56 -2.08
C VAL A 436 -11.54 -1.78 -2.56
N LEU A 437 -11.35 -0.76 -3.42
CA LEU A 437 -12.46 0.06 -3.93
C LEU A 437 -13.50 -0.76 -4.71
N ARG A 438 -13.08 -1.84 -5.36
CA ARG A 438 -14.03 -2.73 -6.05
C ARG A 438 -15.07 -3.38 -5.13
N GLU A 439 -14.78 -3.48 -3.83
CA GLU A 439 -15.68 -4.03 -2.82
C GLU A 439 -16.66 -2.99 -2.26
N LEU A 440 -16.43 -1.69 -2.53
CA LEU A 440 -17.35 -0.61 -2.16
C LEU A 440 -18.55 -0.57 -3.10
N GLY A 441 -19.71 -0.32 -2.53
CA GLY A 441 -20.91 -0.01 -3.30
C GLY A 441 -20.85 1.37 -3.96
N PRO A 442 -21.80 1.67 -4.86
CA PRO A 442 -21.84 2.98 -5.54
C PRO A 442 -22.02 4.15 -4.57
N GLU A 443 -22.74 3.95 -3.47
CA GLU A 443 -23.04 4.97 -2.45
C GLU A 443 -21.96 5.09 -1.37
N ASP A 444 -21.02 4.14 -1.31
CA ASP A 444 -19.95 4.16 -0.30
C ASP A 444 -18.91 5.23 -0.62
N VAL A 445 -18.54 6.03 0.38
CA VAL A 445 -17.52 7.06 0.25
C VAL A 445 -16.15 6.52 0.69
N PRO A 446 -15.19 6.43 -0.23
CA PRO A 446 -13.84 5.98 0.11
C PRO A 446 -13.12 6.99 1.01
N GLN A 447 -12.29 6.50 1.91
CA GLN A 447 -11.42 7.35 2.70
C GLN A 447 -10.28 7.91 1.85
N ALA A 448 -9.96 9.18 2.04
CA ALA A 448 -8.90 9.82 1.26
C ALA A 448 -7.49 9.40 1.71
N LYS A 449 -7.29 9.02 2.97
CA LYS A 449 -5.95 8.65 3.48
C LYS A 449 -5.63 7.19 3.16
N TYR A 450 -4.47 6.97 2.56
CA TYR A 450 -3.99 5.64 2.15
C TYR A 450 -3.91 4.62 3.30
N ARG A 451 -3.67 5.05 4.54
CA ARG A 451 -3.53 4.17 5.71
C ARG A 451 -4.71 3.21 5.93
N TYR A 452 -5.88 3.54 5.43
CA TYR A 452 -7.08 2.68 5.56
C TYR A 452 -7.09 1.52 4.56
N TYR A 453 -6.29 1.59 3.50
CA TYR A 453 -6.16 0.57 2.45
C TYR A 453 -4.99 -0.40 2.69
N MET A 454 -4.06 0.01 3.55
CA MET A 454 -2.85 -0.76 3.90
C MET A 454 -3.15 -2.08 4.59
#